data_a92dead8ee2cac78eda3d8f37fcca7f9
#
_entry.id   a92dead8ee2cac78eda3d8f37fcca7f9
#
_cell.length_a   1.000
_cell.length_b   1.000
_cell.length_c   1.000
_cell.angle_alpha   90.00
_cell.angle_beta   90.00
_cell.angle_gamma   90.00
#
_symmetry.space_group_name_H-M   'P 1'
#
loop_
_entity.id
_entity.type
_entity.pdbx_description
1 polymer ?
#
loop_
_entity_poly.entity_id
_entity_poly.type
_entity_poly.pdbx_seq_one_letter_code
_entity_poly.pdbx_strand_id
1 'polypeptide(L)'
;MRDPAARGRLTWLVIALIVLWPMLQTSGFSLEPFFGANNLKVIGGFLAGFLPPETGNEFLGYLGQATLETLAIATAGMALAFVIAVPMSYLSTGAARERVTLNPIARGVLTILRGIPELVWALVFVRVFGLGPAAGVLALGLTYGGMLAKVYAEILESTDPAPARALRASGAGRL
;
A
#
# COMPACT_ATOMS: atom_id res chain seq x y z
N MET A 1 -40.81 1.69 -19.71
CA MET A 1 -39.90 2.86 -19.88
C MET A 1 -38.53 2.34 -20.33
N ARG A 2 -38.09 2.69 -21.54
CA ARG A 2 -36.76 2.30 -22.00
C ARG A 2 -35.75 3.33 -21.45
N ASP A 3 -34.78 2.87 -20.66
CA ASP A 3 -33.73 3.71 -20.09
C ASP A 3 -32.88 4.33 -21.25
N PRO A 4 -32.89 5.65 -21.44
CA PRO A 4 -32.13 6.30 -22.50
C PRO A 4 -30.61 6.10 -22.39
N ALA A 5 -30.12 5.81 -21.17
CA ALA A 5 -28.71 5.51 -20.93
C ALA A 5 -28.32 4.07 -21.32
N ALA A 6 -29.26 3.17 -21.57
CA ALA A 6 -28.97 1.78 -21.91
C ALA A 6 -28.19 1.65 -23.22
N ARG A 7 -28.51 2.48 -24.21
CA ARG A 7 -27.79 2.49 -25.52
C ARG A 7 -26.34 2.95 -25.33
N GLY A 8 -26.08 3.96 -24.52
CA GLY A 8 -24.72 4.42 -24.22
C GLY A 8 -23.88 3.35 -23.50
N ARG A 9 -24.48 2.67 -22.51
CA ARG A 9 -23.81 1.55 -21.82
C ARG A 9 -23.48 0.40 -22.75
N LEU A 10 -24.39 0.03 -23.65
CA LEU A 10 -24.18 -1.03 -24.62
C LEU A 10 -23.07 -0.65 -25.61
N THR A 11 -23.03 0.59 -26.08
CA THR A 11 -21.97 1.09 -26.97
C THR A 11 -20.59 1.01 -26.28
N TRP A 12 -20.49 1.45 -25.04
CA TRP A 12 -19.23 1.34 -24.27
C TRP A 12 -18.80 -0.10 -24.01
N LEU A 13 -19.74 -1.01 -23.75
CA LEU A 13 -19.45 -2.44 -23.61
C LEU A 13 -18.92 -3.05 -24.90
N VAL A 14 -19.54 -2.69 -26.05
CA VAL A 14 -19.08 -3.17 -27.35
C VAL A 14 -17.69 -2.63 -27.68
N ILE A 15 -17.43 -1.36 -27.43
CA ILE A 15 -16.09 -0.77 -27.63
C ILE A 15 -15.07 -1.46 -26.72
N ALA A 16 -15.41 -1.67 -25.45
CA ALA A 16 -14.53 -2.37 -24.52
C ALA A 16 -14.22 -3.80 -24.98
N LEU A 17 -15.20 -4.54 -25.48
CA LEU A 17 -14.98 -5.89 -26.04
C LEU A 17 -14.13 -5.89 -27.29
N ILE A 18 -14.34 -4.91 -28.21
CA ILE A 18 -13.54 -4.78 -29.42
C ILE A 18 -12.07 -4.44 -29.09
N VAL A 19 -11.81 -3.67 -28.05
CA VAL A 19 -10.45 -3.32 -27.61
C VAL A 19 -9.82 -4.46 -26.81
N LEU A 20 -10.57 -5.09 -25.91
CA LEU A 20 -10.09 -6.19 -25.07
C LEU A 20 -9.74 -7.45 -25.89
N TRP A 21 -10.51 -7.74 -26.93
CA TRP A 21 -10.31 -8.96 -27.73
C TRP A 21 -8.89 -9.06 -28.33
N PRO A 22 -8.40 -8.08 -29.12
CA PRO A 22 -7.04 -8.14 -29.63
C PRO A 22 -5.97 -8.08 -28.52
N MET A 23 -6.23 -7.37 -27.41
CA MET A 23 -5.32 -7.35 -26.26
C MET A 23 -5.19 -8.74 -25.62
N LEU A 24 -6.29 -9.48 -25.48
CA LEU A 24 -6.26 -10.86 -24.99
C LEU A 24 -5.52 -11.79 -25.95
N GLN A 25 -5.72 -11.63 -27.25
CA GLN A 25 -5.00 -12.43 -28.25
C GLN A 25 -3.49 -12.15 -28.27
N THR A 26 -3.10 -10.87 -28.21
CA THR A 26 -1.68 -10.50 -28.21
C THR A 26 -0.98 -10.82 -26.89
N SER A 27 -1.70 -10.87 -25.76
CA SER A 27 -1.14 -11.28 -24.47
C SER A 27 -0.89 -12.79 -24.38
N GLY A 28 -1.32 -13.57 -25.38
CA GLY A 28 -1.23 -15.04 -25.31
C GLY A 28 -2.13 -15.66 -24.23
N PHE A 29 -3.09 -14.85 -23.71
CA PHE A 29 -4.01 -15.34 -22.70
C PHE A 29 -4.91 -16.42 -23.30
N SER A 30 -4.78 -17.65 -22.80
CA SER A 30 -5.66 -18.76 -23.09
C SER A 30 -6.16 -19.41 -21.81
N LEU A 31 -7.41 -19.76 -21.79
CA LEU A 31 -8.00 -20.51 -20.67
C LEU A 31 -7.71 -22.01 -20.75
N GLU A 32 -7.30 -22.48 -21.92
CA GLU A 32 -6.99 -23.88 -22.17
C GLU A 32 -5.99 -24.49 -21.17
N PRO A 33 -4.85 -23.79 -20.83
CA PRO A 33 -3.92 -24.30 -19.83
C PRO A 33 -4.57 -24.50 -18.45
N PHE A 34 -5.57 -23.71 -18.09
CA PHE A 34 -6.24 -23.85 -16.79
C PHE A 34 -7.15 -25.07 -16.71
N PHE A 35 -7.80 -25.44 -17.82
CA PHE A 35 -8.76 -26.52 -17.89
C PHE A 35 -8.21 -27.82 -18.54
N GLY A 36 -6.95 -27.77 -18.98
CA GLY A 36 -6.27 -28.95 -19.48
C GLY A 36 -6.20 -30.06 -18.41
N ALA A 37 -6.55 -31.30 -18.76
CA ALA A 37 -6.58 -32.43 -17.81
C ALA A 37 -5.28 -32.61 -17.04
N ASN A 38 -4.14 -32.31 -17.67
CA ASN A 38 -2.81 -32.36 -17.03
C ASN A 38 -2.62 -31.27 -15.99
N ASN A 39 -3.08 -30.05 -16.27
CA ASN A 39 -2.95 -28.92 -15.36
C ASN A 39 -3.95 -29.01 -14.20
N LEU A 40 -5.17 -29.50 -14.45
CA LEU A 40 -6.12 -29.82 -13.38
C LEU A 40 -5.56 -30.89 -12.43
N LYS A 41 -4.86 -31.89 -12.96
CA LYS A 41 -4.18 -32.89 -12.13
C LYS A 41 -3.05 -32.28 -11.29
N VAL A 42 -2.25 -31.37 -11.86
CA VAL A 42 -1.19 -30.65 -11.14
C VAL A 42 -1.79 -29.73 -10.06
N ILE A 43 -2.82 -28.96 -10.41
CA ILE A 43 -3.52 -28.09 -9.47
C ILE A 43 -4.18 -28.94 -8.35
N GLY A 44 -4.86 -30.02 -8.72
CA GLY A 44 -5.47 -30.94 -7.75
C GLY A 44 -4.43 -31.59 -6.84
N GLY A 45 -3.30 -32.01 -7.35
CA GLY A 45 -2.19 -32.56 -6.57
C GLY A 45 -1.57 -31.51 -5.64
N PHE A 46 -1.40 -30.29 -6.11
CA PHE A 46 -0.94 -29.19 -5.28
C PHE A 46 -1.90 -28.89 -4.13
N LEU A 47 -3.20 -28.79 -4.42
CA LEU A 47 -4.21 -28.54 -3.40
C LEU A 47 -4.35 -29.73 -2.42
N ALA A 48 -4.26 -30.97 -2.93
CA ALA A 48 -4.27 -32.15 -2.06
C ALA A 48 -3.06 -32.21 -1.13
N GLY A 49 -1.92 -31.62 -1.53
CA GLY A 49 -0.73 -31.51 -0.69
C GLY A 49 -0.89 -30.65 0.58
N PHE A 50 -1.95 -29.83 0.65
CA PHE A 50 -2.31 -29.12 1.89
C PHE A 50 -3.06 -29.99 2.91
N LEU A 51 -3.45 -31.21 2.54
CA LEU A 51 -4.22 -32.13 3.37
C LEU A 51 -3.52 -33.48 3.50
N PRO A 52 -3.37 -34.03 4.70
CA PRO A 52 -3.73 -33.42 6.00
C PRO A 52 -2.76 -32.32 6.41
N PRO A 53 -3.19 -31.30 7.18
CA PRO A 53 -2.30 -30.27 7.69
C PRO A 53 -1.27 -30.88 8.65
N GLU A 54 -0.04 -30.39 8.60
CA GLU A 54 1.00 -30.78 9.53
C GLU A 54 0.64 -30.26 10.95
N THR A 55 0.51 -31.17 11.91
CA THR A 55 0.12 -30.86 13.28
C THR A 55 1.18 -31.30 14.30
N GLY A 56 2.38 -31.67 13.83
CA GLY A 56 3.48 -32.03 14.71
C GLY A 56 3.85 -30.88 15.66
N ASN A 57 4.15 -31.21 16.91
CA ASN A 57 4.48 -30.21 17.94
C ASN A 57 5.67 -29.32 17.53
N GLU A 58 6.63 -29.85 16.82
CA GLU A 58 7.79 -29.12 16.32
C GLU A 58 7.36 -28.08 15.27
N PHE A 59 6.52 -28.48 14.30
CA PHE A 59 5.97 -27.59 13.29
C PHE A 59 5.12 -26.48 13.90
N LEU A 60 4.25 -26.81 14.85
CA LEU A 60 3.42 -25.82 15.55
C LEU A 60 4.27 -24.84 16.35
N GLY A 61 5.38 -25.28 16.93
CA GLY A 61 6.36 -24.41 17.59
C GLY A 61 6.99 -23.41 16.62
N TYR A 62 7.48 -23.88 15.48
CA TYR A 62 8.02 -22.99 14.43
C TYR A 62 6.96 -22.05 13.88
N LEU A 63 5.74 -22.52 13.65
CA LEU A 63 4.62 -21.71 13.17
C LEU A 63 4.29 -20.58 14.16
N GLY A 64 4.22 -20.92 15.45
CA GLY A 64 3.99 -19.93 16.50
C GLY A 64 5.06 -18.86 16.56
N GLN A 65 6.32 -19.26 16.51
CA GLN A 65 7.46 -18.34 16.51
C GLN A 65 7.45 -17.44 15.26
N ALA A 66 7.27 -18.00 14.07
CA ALA A 66 7.21 -17.25 12.82
C ALA A 66 6.02 -16.26 12.79
N THR A 67 4.89 -16.65 13.38
CA THR A 67 3.73 -15.77 13.52
C THR A 67 4.03 -14.59 14.44
N LEU A 68 4.63 -14.83 15.61
CA LEU A 68 5.04 -13.76 16.52
C LEU A 68 6.07 -12.83 15.91
N GLU A 69 7.05 -13.36 15.18
CA GLU A 69 8.04 -12.58 14.47
C GLU A 69 7.39 -11.69 13.39
N THR A 70 6.47 -12.23 12.61
CA THR A 70 5.71 -11.47 11.61
C THR A 70 4.91 -10.33 12.23
N LEU A 71 4.22 -10.60 13.35
CA LEU A 71 3.47 -9.59 14.10
C LEU A 71 4.41 -8.51 14.67
N ALA A 72 5.57 -8.92 15.20
CA ALA A 72 6.57 -7.99 15.70
C ALA A 72 7.13 -7.08 14.60
N ILE A 73 7.46 -7.63 13.44
CA ILE A 73 7.92 -6.85 12.27
C ILE A 73 6.84 -5.87 11.82
N ALA A 74 5.60 -6.33 11.70
CA ALA A 74 4.48 -5.48 11.26
C ALA A 74 4.21 -4.33 12.24
N THR A 75 4.18 -4.62 13.55
CA THR A 75 3.94 -3.60 14.59
C THR A 75 5.11 -2.61 14.69
N ALA A 76 6.34 -3.08 14.67
CA ALA A 76 7.52 -2.23 14.71
C ALA A 76 7.64 -1.37 13.42
N GLY A 77 7.38 -1.96 12.25
CA GLY A 77 7.36 -1.25 10.98
C GLY A 77 6.29 -0.15 10.93
N MET A 78 5.08 -0.45 11.43
CA MET A 78 4.00 0.53 11.51
C MET A 78 4.30 1.63 12.54
N ALA A 79 4.89 1.30 13.69
CA ALA A 79 5.33 2.30 14.66
C ALA A 79 6.38 3.24 14.05
N LEU A 80 7.36 2.70 13.34
CA LEU A 80 8.35 3.50 12.62
C LEU A 80 7.71 4.37 11.53
N ALA A 81 6.75 3.82 10.77
CA ALA A 81 5.99 4.56 9.79
C ALA A 81 5.26 5.76 10.41
N PHE A 82 4.64 5.57 11.56
CA PHE A 82 3.98 6.65 12.30
C PHE A 82 4.97 7.74 12.75
N VAL A 83 6.12 7.34 13.31
CA VAL A 83 7.19 8.27 13.73
C VAL A 83 7.71 9.11 12.56
N ILE A 84 7.80 8.54 11.36
CA ILE A 84 8.17 9.26 10.14
C ILE A 84 7.00 10.13 9.64
N ALA A 85 5.78 9.59 9.64
CA ALA A 85 4.62 10.23 9.03
C ALA A 85 4.22 11.54 9.73
N VAL A 86 4.22 11.57 11.07
CA VAL A 86 3.77 12.74 11.83
C VAL A 86 4.61 13.99 11.52
N PRO A 87 5.94 14.00 11.67
CA PRO A 87 6.73 15.18 11.35
C PRO A 87 6.70 15.53 9.86
N MET A 88 6.72 14.54 8.97
CA MET A 88 6.71 14.77 7.53
C MET A 88 5.37 15.35 7.05
N SER A 89 4.25 14.93 7.62
CA SER A 89 2.94 15.51 7.32
C SER A 89 2.90 17.00 7.71
N TYR A 90 3.38 17.32 8.90
CA TYR A 90 3.43 18.71 9.36
C TYR A 90 4.35 19.59 8.49
N LEU A 91 5.51 19.09 8.09
CA LEU A 91 6.44 19.80 7.21
C LEU A 91 5.92 19.99 5.79
N SER A 92 5.07 19.07 5.30
CA SER A 92 4.50 19.11 3.95
C SER A 92 3.23 19.95 3.85
N THR A 93 2.56 20.24 4.97
CA THR A 93 1.36 21.06 5.00
C THR A 93 1.66 22.56 4.94
N GLY A 94 0.71 23.35 4.42
CA GLY A 94 0.77 24.81 4.48
C GLY A 94 0.68 25.39 5.89
N ALA A 95 0.48 24.58 6.94
CA ALA A 95 0.48 25.00 8.33
C ALA A 95 1.88 25.51 8.78
N ALA A 96 2.93 24.97 8.19
CA ALA A 96 4.31 25.48 8.33
C ALA A 96 4.57 26.74 7.47
N ARG A 97 3.56 27.56 7.27
CA ARG A 97 3.46 28.68 6.30
C ARG A 97 4.57 29.73 6.35
N GLU A 98 5.39 29.73 7.37
CA GLU A 98 6.55 30.64 7.48
C GLU A 98 7.82 30.10 6.79
N ARG A 99 7.81 28.82 6.38
CA ARG A 99 8.95 28.17 5.70
C ARG A 99 8.55 27.63 4.34
N VAL A 100 8.26 28.52 3.41
CA VAL A 100 7.83 28.24 2.03
C VAL A 100 8.76 27.25 1.29
N THR A 101 10.03 27.19 1.65
CA THR A 101 11.03 26.34 0.99
C THR A 101 10.99 24.87 1.39
N LEU A 102 10.51 24.52 2.60
CA LEU A 102 10.48 23.14 3.08
C LEU A 102 9.29 22.34 2.52
N ASN A 103 8.18 23.02 2.25
CA ASN A 103 6.98 22.38 1.74
C ASN A 103 7.18 21.61 0.40
N PRO A 104 7.75 22.19 -0.67
CA PRO A 104 7.95 21.48 -1.93
C PRO A 104 8.99 20.35 -1.82
N ILE A 105 10.04 20.53 -1.00
CA ILE A 105 11.05 19.49 -0.76
C ILE A 105 10.42 18.32 0.01
N ALA A 106 9.71 18.58 1.10
CA ALA A 106 9.02 17.55 1.87
C ALA A 106 8.02 16.77 1.01
N ARG A 107 7.22 17.48 0.19
CA ARG A 107 6.30 16.85 -0.77
C ARG A 107 7.02 16.00 -1.82
N GLY A 108 8.16 16.46 -2.32
CA GLY A 108 9.01 15.69 -3.24
C GLY A 108 9.50 14.40 -2.61
N VAL A 109 10.03 14.47 -1.39
CA VAL A 109 10.47 13.29 -0.62
C VAL A 109 9.33 12.31 -0.40
N LEU A 110 8.15 12.78 0.02
CA LEU A 110 6.98 11.92 0.19
C LEU A 110 6.54 11.26 -1.11
N THR A 111 6.63 11.97 -2.23
CA THR A 111 6.30 11.42 -3.55
C THR A 111 7.25 10.29 -3.93
N ILE A 112 8.54 10.44 -3.67
CA ILE A 112 9.56 9.40 -3.91
C ILE A 112 9.32 8.21 -2.99
N LEU A 113 9.17 8.43 -1.69
CA LEU A 113 8.99 7.35 -0.70
C LEU A 113 7.79 6.46 -1.03
N ARG A 114 6.67 7.06 -1.42
CA ARG A 114 5.46 6.32 -1.75
C ARG A 114 5.46 5.77 -3.19
N GLY A 115 6.27 6.36 -4.09
CA GLY A 115 6.37 5.93 -5.49
C GLY A 115 7.19 4.65 -5.68
N ILE A 116 8.03 4.31 -4.71
CA ILE A 116 8.86 3.11 -4.73
C ILE A 116 8.12 1.98 -4.01
N PRO A 117 7.86 0.83 -4.69
CA PRO A 117 7.23 -0.32 -4.05
C PRO A 117 8.02 -0.82 -2.85
N GLU A 118 7.32 -1.27 -1.81
CA GLU A 118 7.91 -1.81 -0.58
C GLU A 118 8.96 -2.88 -0.82
N LEU A 119 8.73 -3.75 -1.80
CA LEU A 119 9.66 -4.83 -2.16
C LEU A 119 11.03 -4.29 -2.58
N VAL A 120 11.09 -3.16 -3.27
CA VAL A 120 12.35 -2.53 -3.69
C VAL A 120 13.13 -2.06 -2.46
N TRP A 121 12.46 -1.41 -1.51
CA TRP A 121 13.06 -1.02 -0.23
C TRP A 121 13.54 -2.24 0.56
N ALA A 122 12.74 -3.30 0.61
CA ALA A 122 13.12 -4.54 1.27
C ALA A 122 14.40 -5.14 0.67
N LEU A 123 14.51 -5.20 -0.67
CA LEU A 123 15.71 -5.70 -1.35
C LEU A 123 16.95 -4.84 -1.06
N VAL A 124 16.81 -3.52 -1.04
CA VAL A 124 17.91 -2.61 -0.68
C VAL A 124 18.36 -2.86 0.75
N PHE A 125 17.43 -2.95 1.71
CA PHE A 125 17.77 -3.16 3.10
C PHE A 125 18.33 -4.55 3.38
N VAL A 126 17.86 -5.58 2.68
CA VAL A 126 18.44 -6.93 2.74
C VAL A 126 19.90 -6.93 2.25
N ARG A 127 20.22 -6.13 1.25
CA ARG A 127 21.62 -5.99 0.76
C ARG A 127 22.53 -5.27 1.77
N VAL A 128 21.98 -4.35 2.56
CA VAL A 128 22.76 -3.55 3.53
C VAL A 128 22.85 -4.26 4.89
N PHE A 129 21.74 -4.78 5.39
CA PHE A 129 21.63 -5.32 6.76
C PHE A 129 21.60 -6.85 6.80
N GLY A 130 21.49 -7.49 5.63
CA GLY A 130 21.28 -8.95 5.54
C GLY A 130 19.80 -9.33 5.66
N LEU A 131 19.55 -10.65 5.50
CA LEU A 131 18.23 -11.22 5.72
C LEU A 131 17.88 -11.17 7.22
N GLY A 132 16.75 -10.54 7.54
CA GLY A 132 16.28 -10.48 8.93
C GLY A 132 15.16 -9.46 9.17
N PRO A 133 14.61 -9.43 10.38
CA PRO A 133 13.49 -8.56 10.76
C PRO A 133 13.76 -7.07 10.53
N ALA A 134 15.00 -6.63 10.71
CA ALA A 134 15.38 -5.23 10.55
C ALA A 134 15.11 -4.69 9.14
N ALA A 135 15.42 -5.48 8.10
CA ALA A 135 15.15 -5.09 6.72
C ALA A 135 13.64 -4.92 6.45
N GLY A 136 12.82 -5.82 7.00
CA GLY A 136 11.35 -5.75 6.92
C GLY A 136 10.80 -4.51 7.62
N VAL A 137 11.21 -4.26 8.87
CA VAL A 137 10.78 -3.09 9.65
C VAL A 137 11.13 -1.78 8.95
N LEU A 138 12.34 -1.66 8.40
CA LEU A 138 12.76 -0.45 7.68
C LEU A 138 12.01 -0.26 6.37
N ALA A 139 11.79 -1.32 5.61
CA ALA A 139 11.04 -1.26 4.36
C ALA A 139 9.58 -0.82 4.59
N LEU A 140 8.90 -1.46 5.55
CA LEU A 140 7.55 -1.09 5.99
C LEU A 140 7.51 0.36 6.49
N GLY A 141 8.43 0.70 7.40
CA GLY A 141 8.50 2.02 8.00
C GLY A 141 8.65 3.15 6.97
N LEU A 142 9.51 2.96 5.98
CA LEU A 142 9.74 3.95 4.92
C LEU A 142 8.54 4.08 3.98
N THR A 143 8.05 2.96 3.46
CA THR A 143 6.95 2.94 2.49
C THR A 143 5.67 3.49 3.11
N TYR A 144 5.26 2.92 4.24
CA TYR A 144 4.02 3.36 4.91
C TYR A 144 4.18 4.70 5.60
N GLY A 145 5.40 5.06 6.05
CA GLY A 145 5.69 6.40 6.55
C GLY A 145 5.45 7.49 5.51
N GLY A 146 5.89 7.27 4.28
CA GLY A 146 5.62 8.18 3.15
C GLY A 146 4.14 8.25 2.78
N MET A 147 3.45 7.10 2.77
CA MET A 147 2.02 7.02 2.48
C MET A 147 1.17 7.72 3.54
N LEU A 148 1.37 7.40 4.81
CA LEU A 148 0.65 8.00 5.93
C LEU A 148 0.91 9.49 6.05
N ALA A 149 2.17 9.94 5.86
CA ALA A 149 2.49 11.35 5.88
C ALA A 149 1.71 12.15 4.85
N LYS A 150 1.55 11.60 3.64
CA LYS A 150 0.75 12.22 2.59
C LYS A 150 -0.73 12.31 2.96
N VAL A 151 -1.30 11.21 3.46
CA VAL A 151 -2.70 11.16 3.90
C VAL A 151 -2.95 12.15 5.04
N TYR A 152 -2.07 12.20 6.04
CA TYR A 152 -2.19 13.13 7.15
C TYR A 152 -2.06 14.59 6.69
N ALA A 153 -1.16 14.87 5.74
CA ALA A 153 -1.04 16.20 5.15
C ALA A 153 -2.34 16.63 4.45
N GLU A 154 -2.95 15.74 3.67
CA GLU A 154 -4.22 16.01 2.98
C GLU A 154 -5.38 16.22 3.96
N ILE A 155 -5.46 15.45 5.04
CA ILE A 155 -6.45 15.63 6.11
C ILE A 155 -6.26 17.00 6.79
N LEU A 156 -5.03 17.36 7.13
CA LEU A 156 -4.72 18.64 7.75
C LEU A 156 -5.07 19.83 6.83
N GLU A 157 -4.82 19.69 5.52
CA GLU A 157 -5.13 20.73 4.53
C GLU A 157 -6.64 20.84 4.24
N SER A 158 -7.40 19.76 4.35
CA SER A 158 -8.85 19.75 4.14
C SER A 158 -9.64 20.26 5.35
N THR A 159 -9.00 20.40 6.51
CA THR A 159 -9.65 20.89 7.73
C THR A 159 -10.03 22.37 7.60
N ASP A 160 -11.30 22.71 7.92
CA ASP A 160 -11.77 24.09 7.89
C ASP A 160 -10.94 24.98 8.83
N PRO A 161 -10.32 26.04 8.32
CA PRO A 161 -9.54 26.96 9.16
C PRO A 161 -10.38 27.96 9.96
N ALA A 162 -11.71 28.00 9.79
CA ALA A 162 -12.57 28.97 10.43
C ALA A 162 -12.54 28.91 11.97
N PRO A 163 -12.60 27.76 12.64
CA PRO A 163 -12.49 27.66 14.10
C PRO A 163 -11.16 28.18 14.63
N ALA A 164 -10.06 27.84 13.96
CA ALA A 164 -8.73 28.30 14.35
C ALA A 164 -8.57 29.82 14.18
N ARG A 165 -9.16 30.40 13.14
CA ARG A 165 -9.21 31.85 12.92
C ARG A 165 -10.03 32.57 13.98
N ALA A 166 -11.18 32.02 14.35
CA ALA A 166 -12.02 32.58 15.41
C ALA A 166 -11.31 32.60 16.78
N LEU A 167 -10.63 31.51 17.13
CA LEU A 167 -9.83 31.43 18.36
C LEU A 167 -8.68 32.46 18.37
N ARG A 168 -8.01 32.66 17.25
CA ARG A 168 -6.95 33.70 17.16
C ARG A 168 -7.53 35.08 17.26
N ALA A 169 -8.70 35.37 16.72
CA ALA A 169 -9.38 36.63 16.83
C ALA A 169 -9.80 36.96 18.28
N SER A 170 -10.07 35.93 19.10
CA SER A 170 -10.35 36.08 20.54
C SER A 170 -9.11 36.20 21.44
N GLY A 171 -7.92 36.28 20.86
CA GLY A 171 -6.66 36.49 21.63
C GLY A 171 -5.95 35.19 22.00
N ALA A 172 -6.36 34.04 21.52
CA ALA A 172 -5.63 32.77 21.73
C ALA A 172 -4.26 32.81 21.07
N GLY A 173 -3.21 32.44 21.82
CA GLY A 173 -1.85 32.37 21.33
C GLY A 173 -1.67 31.31 20.24
N ARG A 174 -0.60 31.39 19.47
CA ARG A 174 -0.14 30.28 18.59
C ARG A 174 0.40 29.17 19.48
N LEU A 175 -0.13 27.96 19.35
CA LEU A 175 0.50 26.74 19.84
C LEU A 175 1.64 26.36 18.93
#